data_246d5969bdbfd2e82afb18d40c72a2ea
#
_entry.id   246d5969bdbfd2e82afb18d40c72a2ea
#
_cell.length_a   1.000
_cell.length_b   1.000
_cell.length_c   1.000
_cell.angle_alpha   90.00
_cell.angle_beta   90.00
_cell.angle_gamma   90.00
#
_symmetry.space_group_name_H-M   'P 1'
#
loop_
_entity.id
_entity.type
_entity.pdbx_description
1 polymer ?
#
loop_
_entity_poly.entity_id
_entity_poly.type
_entity_poly.pdbx_seq_one_letter_code
_entity_poly.pdbx_strand_id
1 'polypeptide(L)'
;MWKKFKNIFEGLDRAYGQYKSGDPNSNGKLGGQAFIRKDMVHDSLWIKHLEGEEPGLGIIPITDASMCRWGCIDVDTYPLDHKEIIKNIQKLKLTLVMFRSKS
;
A
#
# COMPACT_ATOMS: atom_id res chain seq x y z
N MET A 1 15.19 -7.88 -1.93
CA MET A 1 14.19 -7.11 -1.15
C MET A 1 12.80 -7.10 -1.81
N TRP A 2 12.71 -6.80 -3.09
CA TRP A 2 11.40 -6.73 -3.76
C TRP A 2 10.64 -8.06 -3.75
N LYS A 3 11.31 -9.19 -3.81
CA LYS A 3 10.69 -10.52 -3.74
C LYS A 3 9.98 -10.74 -2.42
N LYS A 4 10.60 -10.36 -1.33
CA LYS A 4 10.01 -10.46 0.01
C LYS A 4 8.81 -9.54 0.15
N PHE A 5 8.92 -8.30 -0.34
CA PHE A 5 7.84 -7.33 -0.34
C PHE A 5 6.64 -7.82 -1.15
N LYS A 6 6.89 -8.29 -2.38
CA LYS A 6 5.86 -8.89 -3.23
C LYS A 6 5.17 -10.05 -2.52
N ASN A 7 5.94 -10.94 -1.93
CA ASN A 7 5.39 -12.13 -1.26
C ASN A 7 4.44 -11.79 -0.12
N ILE A 8 4.66 -10.67 0.55
CA ILE A 8 3.77 -10.18 1.61
C ILE A 8 2.49 -9.56 1.04
N PHE A 9 2.62 -8.73 0.01
CA PHE A 9 1.55 -7.85 -0.46
C PHE A 9 0.90 -8.27 -1.77
N GLU A 10 1.24 -9.40 -2.36
CA GLU A 10 0.60 -9.82 -3.61
C GLU A 10 -0.88 -10.15 -3.40
N GLY A 11 -1.65 -9.98 -4.45
CA GLY A 11 -3.08 -10.22 -4.47
C GLY A 11 -3.53 -10.66 -5.85
N LEU A 12 -4.51 -9.95 -6.43
CA LEU A 12 -4.95 -10.21 -7.79
C LEU A 12 -3.81 -10.01 -8.78
N ASP A 13 -3.64 -10.93 -9.74
CA ASP A 13 -2.52 -10.92 -10.67
C ASP A 13 -2.88 -10.42 -12.08
N ARG A 14 -4.17 -10.31 -12.41
CA ARG A 14 -4.67 -9.93 -13.74
C ARG A 14 -5.09 -8.46 -13.87
N ALA A 15 -4.99 -7.70 -12.81
CA ALA A 15 -5.27 -6.27 -12.80
C ALA A 15 -4.61 -5.63 -11.57
N TYR A 16 -4.33 -4.35 -11.66
CA TYR A 16 -3.71 -3.60 -10.58
C TYR A 16 -4.05 -2.12 -10.68
N GLY A 17 -3.84 -1.41 -9.58
CA GLY A 17 -3.95 0.02 -9.54
C GLY A 17 -2.62 0.70 -9.81
N GLN A 18 -2.69 1.91 -10.34
CA GLN A 18 -1.54 2.81 -10.45
C GLN A 18 -1.93 4.17 -9.89
N TYR A 19 -0.98 4.81 -9.27
CA TYR A 19 -1.16 6.15 -8.72
C TYR A 19 -0.03 7.06 -9.17
N LYS A 20 -0.40 8.19 -9.73
CA LYS A 20 0.54 9.23 -10.13
C LYS A 20 0.29 10.48 -9.29
N SER A 21 1.32 10.97 -8.64
CA SER A 21 1.24 12.21 -7.86
C SER A 21 1.01 13.40 -8.77
N GLY A 22 0.15 14.32 -8.32
CA GLY A 22 -0.07 15.59 -9.00
C GLY A 22 0.64 16.74 -8.31
N ASP A 23 0.42 17.94 -8.82
CA ASP A 23 0.96 19.16 -8.23
C ASP A 23 0.23 19.48 -6.92
N PRO A 24 0.91 20.19 -5.96
CA PRO A 24 0.24 20.65 -4.75
C PRO A 24 -0.91 21.60 -5.09
N ASN A 25 -2.06 21.39 -4.42
CA ASN A 25 -3.15 22.35 -4.52
C ASN A 25 -2.91 23.57 -3.63
N SER A 26 -3.87 24.50 -3.60
CA SER A 26 -3.77 25.75 -2.80
C SER A 26 -3.60 25.50 -1.29
N ASN A 27 -3.95 24.32 -0.80
CA ASN A 27 -3.81 23.93 0.61
C ASN A 27 -2.54 23.13 0.89
N GLY A 28 -1.65 23.00 -0.10
CA GLY A 28 -0.42 22.24 0.03
C GLY A 28 -0.60 20.72 -0.05
N LYS A 29 -1.79 20.23 -0.29
CA LYS A 29 -2.05 18.80 -0.52
C LYS A 29 -1.66 18.43 -1.94
N LEU A 30 -0.92 17.33 -2.05
CA LEU A 30 -0.63 16.74 -3.36
C LEU A 30 -1.89 16.07 -3.88
N GLY A 31 -2.44 16.62 -4.97
CA GLY A 31 -3.44 15.93 -5.75
C GLY A 31 -2.78 14.81 -6.54
N GLY A 32 -3.54 13.81 -6.92
CA GLY A 32 -3.02 12.72 -7.72
C GLY A 32 -4.13 12.04 -8.50
N GLN A 33 -3.74 11.18 -9.42
CA GLN A 33 -4.67 10.38 -10.22
C GLN A 33 -4.43 8.91 -9.95
N ALA A 34 -5.52 8.20 -9.65
CA ALA A 34 -5.52 6.76 -9.52
C ALA A 34 -6.27 6.15 -10.71
N PHE A 35 -5.76 5.09 -11.27
CA PHE A 35 -6.39 4.37 -12.36
C PHE A 35 -6.10 2.89 -12.27
N ILE A 36 -6.96 2.09 -12.93
CA ILE A 36 -6.85 0.64 -12.93
C ILE A 36 -6.30 0.19 -14.29
N ARG A 37 -5.31 -0.70 -14.26
CA ARG A 37 -4.78 -1.39 -15.43
C ARG A 37 -5.29 -2.82 -15.44
N LYS A 38 -5.91 -3.22 -16.53
CA LYS A 38 -6.34 -4.61 -16.75
C LYS A 38 -5.23 -5.37 -17.47
N ASP A 39 -4.16 -5.65 -16.74
CA ASP A 39 -2.97 -6.31 -17.25
C ASP A 39 -2.32 -7.10 -16.13
N MET A 40 -1.45 -8.02 -16.49
CA MET A 40 -0.73 -8.84 -15.52
C MET A 40 0.20 -7.98 -14.65
N VAL A 41 0.27 -8.33 -13.38
CA VAL A 41 1.19 -7.68 -12.43
C VAL A 41 2.60 -8.28 -12.61
N HIS A 42 3.40 -7.65 -13.46
CA HIS A 42 4.77 -8.07 -13.74
C HIS A 42 5.73 -7.73 -12.60
N ASP A 43 6.79 -8.51 -12.48
CA ASP A 43 7.82 -8.29 -11.45
C ASP A 43 8.44 -6.90 -11.52
N SER A 44 8.59 -6.35 -12.72
CA SER A 44 9.14 -5.01 -12.93
C SER A 44 8.33 -3.92 -12.22
N LEU A 45 7.03 -4.11 -12.05
CA LEU A 45 6.17 -3.15 -11.34
C LEU A 45 6.54 -3.07 -9.85
N TRP A 46 6.82 -4.21 -9.23
CA TRP A 46 7.26 -4.27 -7.85
C TRP A 46 8.63 -3.61 -7.65
N ILE A 47 9.55 -3.88 -8.56
CA ILE A 47 10.90 -3.31 -8.52
C ILE A 47 10.84 -1.78 -8.63
N LYS A 48 10.12 -1.27 -9.62
CA LYS A 48 9.96 0.17 -9.84
C LYS A 48 9.28 0.87 -8.67
N HIS A 49 8.24 0.23 -8.09
CA HIS A 49 7.56 0.78 -6.94
C HIS A 49 8.50 0.96 -5.75
N LEU A 50 9.33 -0.03 -5.46
CA LEU A 50 10.30 0.06 -4.36
C LEU A 50 11.44 1.04 -4.64
N GLU A 51 11.74 1.31 -5.90
CA GLU A 51 12.70 2.33 -6.31
C GLU A 51 12.12 3.75 -6.25
N GLY A 52 10.84 3.87 -5.95
CA GLY A 52 10.16 5.16 -5.88
C GLY A 52 9.77 5.74 -7.24
N GLU A 53 9.80 4.92 -8.28
CA GLU A 53 9.37 5.36 -9.62
C GLU A 53 7.85 5.46 -9.70
N GLU A 54 7.38 6.46 -10.40
CA GLU A 54 5.97 6.65 -10.68
C GLU A 54 5.60 6.10 -12.08
N PRO A 55 4.36 5.65 -12.28
CA PRO A 55 3.27 5.61 -11.29
C PRO A 55 3.48 4.52 -10.23
N GLY A 56 3.04 4.81 -9.00
CA GLY A 56 3.09 3.84 -7.91
C GLY A 56 2.15 2.66 -8.15
N LEU A 57 2.52 1.51 -7.62
CA LEU A 57 1.75 0.27 -7.75
C LEU A 57 0.72 0.16 -6.64
N GLY A 58 -0.54 -0.10 -7.00
CA GLY A 58 -1.60 -0.47 -6.08
C GLY A 58 -2.04 -1.90 -6.33
N ILE A 59 -2.01 -2.72 -5.31
CA ILE A 59 -2.44 -4.11 -5.43
C ILE A 59 -3.92 -4.21 -5.06
N ILE A 60 -4.68 -4.98 -5.84
CA ILE A 60 -6.05 -5.34 -5.50
C ILE A 60 -5.96 -6.56 -4.57
N PRO A 61 -6.30 -6.42 -3.28
CA PRO A 61 -6.04 -7.50 -2.32
C PRO A 61 -6.86 -8.77 -2.56
N ILE A 62 -8.08 -8.61 -3.04
CA ILE A 62 -8.97 -9.77 -3.27
C ILE A 62 -8.61 -10.49 -4.55
N THR A 63 -8.40 -11.81 -4.46
CA THR A 63 -8.10 -12.68 -5.60
C THR A 63 -9.37 -13.19 -6.28
N ASP A 64 -9.21 -13.84 -7.44
CA ASP A 64 -10.33 -14.48 -8.14
C ASP A 64 -10.99 -15.59 -7.32
N ALA A 65 -10.27 -16.14 -6.34
CA ALA A 65 -10.83 -17.11 -5.39
C ALA A 65 -11.63 -16.44 -4.26
N SER A 66 -11.86 -15.14 -4.32
CA SER A 66 -12.54 -14.34 -3.29
C SER A 66 -11.85 -14.41 -1.94
N MET A 67 -10.53 -14.47 -1.94
CA MET A 67 -9.70 -14.53 -0.73
C MET A 67 -8.63 -13.44 -0.75
N CYS A 68 -8.26 -12.97 0.44
CA CYS A 68 -7.18 -12.01 0.63
C CYS A 68 -6.06 -12.65 1.44
N ARG A 69 -4.80 -12.39 1.04
CA ARG A 69 -3.61 -12.82 1.79
C ARG A 69 -3.22 -11.83 2.87
N TRP A 70 -3.64 -10.60 2.74
CA TRP A 70 -3.32 -9.52 3.67
C TRP A 70 -4.46 -8.53 3.77
N GLY A 71 -4.46 -7.75 4.81
CA GLY A 71 -5.40 -6.67 5.03
C GLY A 71 -4.67 -5.48 5.65
N CYS A 72 -5.35 -4.36 5.74
CA CYS A 72 -4.77 -3.14 6.26
C CYS A 72 -5.75 -2.44 7.20
N ILE A 73 -5.22 -1.92 8.29
CA ILE A 73 -5.94 -1.01 9.18
C ILE A 73 -5.26 0.35 9.07
N ASP A 74 -6.02 1.36 8.68
CA ASP A 74 -5.51 2.72 8.54
C ASP A 74 -5.82 3.52 9.81
N VAL A 75 -4.78 4.10 10.40
CA VAL A 75 -4.91 4.94 11.59
C VAL A 75 -4.83 6.39 11.14
N ASP A 76 -5.95 7.09 11.20
CA ASP A 76 -6.12 8.43 10.66
C ASP A 76 -6.44 9.46 11.77
N THR A 77 -5.97 9.22 12.96
CA THR A 77 -6.12 10.13 14.11
C THR A 77 -4.80 10.84 14.37
N TYR A 78 -4.79 12.15 14.32
CA TYR A 78 -3.59 12.97 14.49
C TYR A 78 -3.66 13.83 15.77
N PRO A 79 -2.50 14.08 16.42
CA PRO A 79 -1.17 13.57 16.08
C PRO A 79 -1.04 12.07 16.38
N LEU A 80 -0.22 11.37 15.58
CA LEU A 80 0.05 9.95 15.76
C LEU A 80 1.19 9.73 16.74
N ASP A 81 0.94 8.90 17.75
CA ASP A 81 2.00 8.37 18.62
C ASP A 81 2.28 6.91 18.24
N HIS A 82 3.33 6.71 17.45
CA HIS A 82 3.68 5.39 16.95
C HIS A 82 4.01 4.40 18.05
N LYS A 83 4.63 4.87 19.14
CA LYS A 83 4.97 4.02 20.29
C LYS A 83 3.72 3.51 20.99
N GLU A 84 2.73 4.38 21.15
CA GLU A 84 1.46 4.00 21.77
C GLU A 84 0.69 3.02 20.90
N ILE A 85 0.68 3.22 19.57
CA ILE A 85 0.04 2.30 18.62
C ILE A 85 0.67 0.91 18.72
N ILE A 86 2.00 0.82 18.69
CA ILE A 86 2.73 -0.46 18.83
C ILE A 86 2.38 -1.12 20.17
N LYS A 87 2.35 -0.35 21.25
CA LYS A 87 2.02 -0.84 22.59
C LYS A 87 0.61 -1.43 22.63
N ASN A 88 -0.35 -0.77 22.00
CA ASN A 88 -1.73 -1.26 21.92
C ASN A 88 -1.84 -2.53 21.08
N ILE A 89 -1.10 -2.62 19.97
CA ILE A 89 -1.05 -3.82 19.14
C ILE A 89 -0.53 -5.02 19.98
N GLN A 90 0.53 -4.82 20.73
CA GLN A 90 1.10 -5.83 21.60
C GLN A 90 0.16 -6.23 22.75
N LYS A 91 -0.47 -5.23 23.38
CA LYS A 91 -1.40 -5.44 24.50
C LYS A 91 -2.62 -6.26 24.07
N LEU A 92 -3.14 -6.00 22.89
CA LEU A 92 -4.29 -6.71 22.33
C LEU A 92 -3.90 -8.03 21.67
N LYS A 93 -2.61 -8.36 21.63
CA LYS A 93 -2.06 -9.58 20.99
C LYS A 93 -2.47 -9.72 19.52
N LEU A 94 -2.50 -8.60 18.82
CA LEU A 94 -2.83 -8.57 17.40
C LEU A 94 -1.60 -8.93 16.56
N THR A 95 -1.81 -9.74 15.53
CA THR A 95 -0.75 -10.14 14.59
C THR A 95 -0.62 -9.09 13.48
N LEU A 96 -0.19 -7.89 13.87
CA LEU A 96 -0.07 -6.76 12.95
C LEU A 96 1.36 -6.26 12.89
N VAL A 97 1.76 -5.79 11.71
CA VAL A 97 3.01 -5.07 11.50
C VAL A 97 2.67 -3.63 11.15
N MET A 98 3.30 -2.68 11.83
CA MET A 98 3.06 -1.27 11.58
C MET A 98 3.96 -0.77 10.45
N PHE A 99 3.35 -0.12 9.46
CA PHE A 99 4.05 0.58 8.40
C PHE A 99 3.77 2.07 8.51
N ARG A 100 4.80 2.86 8.25
CA ARG A 100 4.66 4.31 8.20
C ARG A 100 4.37 4.71 6.76
N SER A 101 3.26 5.41 6.54
CA SER A 101 2.94 5.93 5.22
C SER A 101 3.74 7.20 4.92
N LYS A 102 3.70 7.60 3.67
CA LYS A 102 4.48 8.73 3.16
C LYS A 102 3.89 10.10 3.52
N SER A 103 2.67 10.12 3.97
CA SER A 103 1.97 11.37 4.32
C SER A 103 2.21 11.79 5.76
#